data_ec87dc47b6e5f9e8308ea8ada7b6854e
#
_entry.id   ec87dc47b6e5f9e8308ea8ada7b6854e
#
_cell.length_a   1.000
_cell.length_b   1.000
_cell.length_c   1.000
_cell.angle_alpha   90.00
_cell.angle_beta   90.00
_cell.angle_gamma   90.00
#
_symmetry.space_group_name_H-M   'P 1'
#
loop_
_entity.id
_entity.type
_entity.pdbx_description
1 polymer ?
#
loop_
_entity_poly.entity_id
_entity_poly.type
_entity_poly.pdbx_seq_one_letter_code
_entity_poly.pdbx_strand_id
1 'polypeptide(L)'
;MLPADADVYFGTVLRPVPIPTRLARAQAIRTYFEFLELRHKIEIHNLTGRVVECPIDEINRPRGRLHAKLRIPPAAGQIARLFAGWRGELATCRKFGPVARNYAAARLMSEVGLRVNEARHLDLADIKWDLGRFGKLHVRHGKGARGSGPRERMVPLINDAGRTLRWFVEDVWCQLGDDPARVGAPLFCSERRNADGTAARVSSETLRAGLAEAAARHLPEWPESLTPHVLRHFCASELYSGGMDLIAIQETLGHAWVATTMNYIHVHRTHVEDAWLAGQDRAAQRLKGLGI
;
A
#
# COMPACT_ATOMS: atom_id res chain seq x y z
N MET A 1 6.87 -13.32 -33.20
CA MET A 1 5.46 -12.99 -32.98
C MET A 1 5.05 -12.02 -34.08
N LEU A 2 4.03 -12.35 -34.84
CA LEU A 2 3.48 -11.51 -35.92
C LEU A 2 2.21 -10.80 -35.41
N PRO A 3 1.72 -9.76 -36.08
CA PRO A 3 0.44 -9.12 -35.72
C PRO A 3 -0.72 -10.11 -35.57
N ALA A 4 -0.82 -11.10 -36.49
CA ALA A 4 -1.82 -12.16 -36.42
C ALA A 4 -1.73 -13.00 -35.12
N ASP A 5 -0.53 -13.22 -34.58
CA ASP A 5 -0.38 -13.93 -33.28
C ASP A 5 -0.93 -13.06 -32.14
N ALA A 6 -0.75 -11.73 -32.21
CA ALA A 6 -1.29 -10.80 -31.25
C ALA A 6 -2.82 -10.73 -31.33
N ASP A 7 -3.39 -10.80 -32.54
CA ASP A 7 -4.85 -10.87 -32.76
C ASP A 7 -5.45 -12.08 -32.06
N VAL A 8 -4.87 -13.26 -32.26
CA VAL A 8 -5.31 -14.49 -31.58
C VAL A 8 -5.12 -14.38 -30.07
N TYR A 9 -3.96 -13.89 -29.62
CA TYR A 9 -3.65 -13.79 -28.19
C TYR A 9 -4.62 -12.86 -27.45
N PHE A 10 -4.84 -11.64 -27.96
CA PHE A 10 -5.73 -10.70 -27.29
C PHE A 10 -7.21 -10.90 -27.60
N GLY A 11 -7.53 -11.38 -28.81
CA GLY A 11 -8.91 -11.59 -29.25
C GLY A 11 -9.53 -12.90 -28.77
N THR A 12 -8.73 -13.96 -28.62
CA THR A 12 -9.21 -15.29 -28.24
C THR A 12 -8.69 -15.72 -26.88
N VAL A 13 -7.37 -15.83 -26.71
CA VAL A 13 -6.76 -16.41 -25.47
C VAL A 13 -7.03 -15.52 -24.26
N LEU A 14 -6.87 -14.21 -24.39
CA LEU A 14 -7.07 -13.28 -23.30
C LEU A 14 -8.48 -12.68 -23.22
N ARG A 15 -9.40 -13.12 -24.08
CA ARG A 15 -10.78 -12.62 -24.07
C ARG A 15 -11.49 -12.74 -22.71
N PRO A 16 -11.36 -13.86 -21.96
CA PRO A 16 -11.97 -14.01 -20.63
C PRO A 16 -11.23 -13.24 -19.52
N VAL A 17 -10.04 -12.71 -19.81
CA VAL A 17 -9.20 -12.03 -18.81
C VAL A 17 -9.65 -10.57 -18.63
N PRO A 18 -9.69 -10.04 -17.39
CA PRO A 18 -10.07 -8.65 -17.12
C PRO A 18 -9.25 -7.63 -17.92
N ILE A 19 -9.88 -6.55 -18.40
CA ILE A 19 -9.27 -5.50 -19.21
C ILE A 19 -7.96 -4.95 -18.62
N PRO A 20 -7.85 -4.63 -17.30
CA PRO A 20 -6.58 -4.15 -16.73
C PRO A 20 -5.40 -5.09 -16.96
N THR A 21 -5.64 -6.40 -16.84
CA THR A 21 -4.61 -7.42 -17.07
C THR A 21 -4.24 -7.52 -18.55
N ARG A 22 -5.23 -7.42 -19.44
CA ARG A 22 -4.98 -7.40 -20.90
C ARG A 22 -4.13 -6.22 -21.29
N LEU A 23 -4.45 -5.01 -20.80
CA LEU A 23 -3.68 -3.79 -21.05
C LEU A 23 -2.26 -3.88 -20.48
N ALA A 24 -2.09 -4.44 -19.28
CA ALA A 24 -0.77 -4.63 -18.68
C ALA A 24 0.10 -5.59 -19.51
N ARG A 25 -0.48 -6.68 -20.02
CA ARG A 25 0.24 -7.63 -20.90
C ARG A 25 0.59 -6.99 -22.25
N ALA A 26 -0.32 -6.22 -22.83
CA ALA A 26 -0.03 -5.48 -24.06
C ALA A 26 1.12 -4.49 -23.85
N GLN A 27 1.13 -3.76 -22.75
CA GLN A 27 2.23 -2.84 -22.43
C GLN A 27 3.56 -3.59 -22.22
N ALA A 28 3.55 -4.73 -21.56
CA ALA A 28 4.76 -5.55 -21.36
C ALA A 28 5.35 -6.03 -22.70
N ILE A 29 4.51 -6.52 -23.60
CA ILE A 29 4.94 -6.95 -24.95
C ILE A 29 5.49 -5.75 -25.73
N ARG A 30 4.83 -4.61 -25.75
CA ARG A 30 5.35 -3.39 -26.40
C ARG A 30 6.72 -3.00 -25.88
N THR A 31 6.87 -2.90 -24.55
CA THR A 31 8.16 -2.55 -23.93
C THR A 31 9.26 -3.56 -24.30
N TYR A 32 8.93 -4.84 -24.37
CA TYR A 32 9.88 -5.87 -24.81
C TYR A 32 10.31 -5.70 -26.27
N PHE A 33 9.38 -5.45 -27.19
CA PHE A 33 9.70 -5.23 -28.60
C PHE A 33 10.41 -3.89 -28.81
N GLU A 34 10.07 -2.83 -28.11
CA GLU A 34 10.81 -1.57 -28.07
C GLU A 34 12.27 -1.78 -27.63
N PHE A 35 12.50 -2.62 -26.59
CA PHE A 35 13.83 -3.00 -26.17
C PHE A 35 14.61 -3.75 -27.26
N LEU A 36 14.00 -4.74 -27.91
CA LEU A 36 14.62 -5.49 -29.00
C LEU A 36 14.97 -4.57 -30.17
N GLU A 37 14.07 -3.68 -30.53
CA GLU A 37 14.29 -2.72 -31.62
C GLU A 37 15.44 -1.77 -31.32
N LEU A 38 15.51 -1.22 -30.11
CA LEU A 38 16.54 -0.27 -29.73
C LEU A 38 17.91 -0.91 -29.52
N ARG A 39 17.98 -2.15 -29.05
CA ARG A 39 19.24 -2.76 -28.61
C ARG A 39 19.73 -3.87 -29.51
N HIS A 40 18.85 -4.59 -30.18
CA HIS A 40 19.18 -5.86 -30.87
C HIS A 40 18.68 -5.92 -32.33
N LYS A 41 18.19 -4.84 -32.90
CA LYS A 41 17.61 -4.80 -34.26
C LYS A 41 18.57 -5.35 -35.32
N ILE A 42 19.83 -4.87 -35.31
CA ILE A 42 20.85 -5.26 -36.28
C ILE A 42 21.28 -6.73 -36.07
N GLU A 43 21.47 -7.12 -34.84
CA GLU A 43 21.89 -8.50 -34.48
C GLU A 43 20.83 -9.51 -34.91
N ILE A 44 19.57 -9.25 -34.56
CA ILE A 44 18.44 -10.12 -34.93
C ILE A 44 18.27 -10.17 -36.46
N HIS A 45 18.43 -9.03 -37.15
CA HIS A 45 18.36 -8.99 -38.61
C HIS A 45 19.46 -9.85 -39.23
N ASN A 46 20.70 -9.72 -38.76
CA ASN A 46 21.84 -10.49 -39.26
C ASN A 46 21.67 -12.01 -39.03
N LEU A 47 21.08 -12.41 -37.88
CA LEU A 47 20.87 -13.81 -37.54
C LEU A 47 19.64 -14.44 -38.23
N THR A 48 18.59 -13.67 -38.46
CA THR A 48 17.30 -14.21 -38.89
C THR A 48 16.79 -13.71 -40.25
N GLY A 49 17.43 -12.67 -40.79
CA GLY A 49 16.97 -11.96 -41.99
C GLY A 49 15.65 -11.16 -41.78
N ARG A 50 15.16 -11.07 -40.55
CA ARG A 50 13.86 -10.39 -40.25
C ARG A 50 14.09 -9.08 -39.49
N VAL A 51 13.23 -8.12 -39.76
CA VAL A 51 13.16 -6.87 -39.02
C VAL A 51 12.34 -7.09 -37.75
N VAL A 52 12.81 -6.54 -36.63
CA VAL A 52 12.05 -6.55 -35.38
C VAL A 52 11.00 -5.44 -35.46
N GLU A 53 9.74 -5.81 -35.35
CA GLU A 53 8.60 -4.90 -35.28
C GLU A 53 7.68 -5.32 -34.13
N CYS A 54 7.07 -4.32 -33.46
CA CYS A 54 6.09 -4.60 -32.41
C CYS A 54 4.83 -5.24 -33.04
N PRO A 55 4.41 -6.43 -32.60
CA PRO A 55 3.23 -7.11 -33.14
C PRO A 55 1.91 -6.46 -32.70
N ILE A 56 1.98 -5.49 -31.77
CA ILE A 56 0.79 -4.80 -31.25
C ILE A 56 0.62 -3.49 -31.98
N ASP A 57 -0.45 -3.40 -32.75
CA ASP A 57 -0.89 -2.22 -33.49
C ASP A 57 -2.17 -1.61 -32.87
N GLU A 58 -2.76 -0.64 -33.56
CA GLU A 58 -3.98 0.01 -33.11
C GLU A 58 -5.23 -0.88 -33.22
N ILE A 59 -5.20 -1.94 -34.02
CA ILE A 59 -6.35 -2.84 -34.26
C ILE A 59 -6.42 -3.87 -33.13
N ASN A 60 -5.29 -4.55 -32.84
CA ASN A 60 -5.24 -5.66 -31.88
C ASN A 60 -4.95 -5.20 -30.42
N ARG A 61 -4.57 -3.94 -30.23
CA ARG A 61 -4.39 -3.38 -28.89
C ARG A 61 -5.68 -3.49 -28.08
N PRO A 62 -5.66 -4.13 -26.90
CA PRO A 62 -6.82 -4.18 -26.04
C PRO A 62 -7.35 -2.77 -25.74
N ARG A 63 -8.64 -2.56 -25.96
CA ARG A 63 -9.34 -1.30 -25.65
C ARG A 63 -10.34 -1.57 -24.55
N GLY A 64 -10.54 -0.59 -23.68
CA GLY A 64 -11.56 -0.64 -22.63
C GLY A 64 -11.39 0.51 -21.66
N ARG A 65 -12.49 1.01 -21.12
CA ARG A 65 -12.44 1.98 -20.05
C ARG A 65 -12.06 1.22 -18.77
N LEU A 66 -11.00 1.68 -18.13
CA LEU A 66 -10.72 1.29 -16.75
C LEU A 66 -11.77 2.00 -15.88
N HIS A 67 -12.94 1.37 -15.74
CA HIS A 67 -13.83 1.79 -14.66
C HIS A 67 -13.14 1.40 -13.37
N ALA A 68 -12.42 2.33 -12.77
CA ALA A 68 -11.98 2.16 -11.40
C ALA A 68 -13.25 2.00 -10.56
N LYS A 69 -13.56 0.76 -10.14
CA LYS A 69 -14.64 0.53 -9.18
C LYS A 69 -14.27 1.35 -7.95
N LEU A 70 -15.08 2.37 -7.66
CA LEU A 70 -14.87 3.21 -6.49
C LEU A 70 -14.96 2.28 -5.27
N ARG A 71 -13.84 2.00 -4.64
CA ARG A 71 -13.79 1.17 -3.44
C ARG A 71 -13.98 2.09 -2.26
N ILE A 72 -15.20 2.14 -1.74
CA ILE A 72 -15.49 2.84 -0.50
C ILE A 72 -14.89 2.00 0.62
N PRO A 73 -13.97 2.54 1.44
CA PRO A 73 -13.43 1.79 2.58
C PRO A 73 -14.50 1.60 3.66
N PRO A 74 -14.30 0.66 4.60
CA PRO A 74 -15.17 0.55 5.77
C PRO A 74 -15.23 1.87 6.55
N ALA A 75 -16.37 2.15 7.17
CA ALA A 75 -16.52 3.32 8.03
C ALA A 75 -15.61 3.24 9.27
N ALA A 76 -15.26 4.40 9.86
CA ALA A 76 -14.40 4.48 11.04
C ALA A 76 -14.88 3.59 12.20
N GLY A 77 -16.18 3.55 12.46
CA GLY A 77 -16.77 2.66 13.48
C GLY A 77 -16.61 1.16 13.18
N GLN A 78 -16.62 0.77 11.89
CA GLN A 78 -16.38 -0.61 11.48
C GLN A 78 -14.91 -1.02 11.71
N ILE A 79 -13.96 -0.16 11.33
CA ILE A 79 -12.54 -0.37 11.58
C ILE A 79 -12.23 -0.39 13.08
N ALA A 80 -12.86 0.49 13.86
CA ALA A 80 -12.73 0.49 15.32
C ALA A 80 -13.21 -0.84 15.94
N ARG A 81 -14.36 -1.36 15.52
CA ARG A 81 -14.88 -2.68 15.97
C ARG A 81 -13.94 -3.83 15.60
N LEU A 82 -13.45 -3.85 14.35
CA LEU A 82 -12.48 -4.84 13.90
C LEU A 82 -11.28 -4.90 14.83
N PHE A 83 -10.63 -3.77 15.07
CA PHE A 83 -9.42 -3.73 15.89
C PHE A 83 -9.71 -3.94 17.38
N ALA A 84 -10.85 -3.51 17.89
CA ALA A 84 -11.25 -3.80 19.28
C ALA A 84 -11.49 -5.30 19.50
N GLY A 85 -12.21 -5.96 18.60
CA GLY A 85 -12.43 -7.40 18.64
C GLY A 85 -11.13 -8.18 18.49
N TRP A 86 -10.30 -7.84 17.51
CA TRP A 86 -9.01 -8.49 17.32
C TRP A 86 -8.07 -8.32 18.52
N ARG A 87 -8.04 -7.13 19.12
CA ARG A 87 -7.27 -6.89 20.35
C ARG A 87 -7.78 -7.74 21.51
N GLY A 88 -9.10 -7.90 21.65
CA GLY A 88 -9.71 -8.75 22.68
C GLY A 88 -9.30 -10.22 22.55
N GLU A 89 -9.12 -10.73 21.34
CA GLU A 89 -8.65 -12.10 21.10
C GLU A 89 -7.20 -12.34 21.52
N LEU A 90 -6.36 -11.31 21.62
CA LEU A 90 -4.93 -11.48 21.94
C LEU A 90 -4.72 -12.20 23.29
N ALA A 91 -5.61 -11.99 24.25
CA ALA A 91 -5.51 -12.61 25.57
C ALA A 91 -5.77 -14.13 25.57
N THR A 92 -6.50 -14.64 24.57
CA THR A 92 -6.98 -16.03 24.52
C THR A 92 -6.49 -16.80 23.29
N CYS A 93 -5.79 -16.14 22.38
CA CYS A 93 -5.35 -16.78 21.15
C CYS A 93 -4.23 -17.81 21.40
N ARG A 94 -4.30 -18.94 20.68
CA ARG A 94 -3.32 -20.05 20.82
C ARG A 94 -1.87 -19.63 20.54
N LYS A 95 -1.67 -18.68 19.62
CA LYS A 95 -0.35 -18.20 19.18
C LYS A 95 -0.28 -16.69 19.31
N PHE A 96 0.00 -16.20 20.50
CA PHE A 96 0.00 -14.77 20.80
C PHE A 96 0.95 -13.96 19.88
N GLY A 97 2.24 -14.33 19.80
CA GLY A 97 3.24 -13.56 19.03
C GLY A 97 2.85 -13.32 17.58
N PRO A 98 2.52 -14.36 16.77
CA PRO A 98 2.08 -14.18 15.38
C PRO A 98 0.80 -13.38 15.23
N VAL A 99 -0.19 -13.55 16.10
CA VAL A 99 -1.46 -12.81 16.05
C VAL A 99 -1.23 -11.35 16.39
N ALA A 100 -0.48 -11.07 17.46
CA ALA A 100 -0.11 -9.72 17.88
C ALA A 100 0.73 -8.99 16.84
N ARG A 101 1.67 -9.68 16.15
CA ARG A 101 2.43 -9.14 15.03
C ARG A 101 1.51 -8.73 13.88
N ASN A 102 0.58 -9.61 13.47
CA ASN A 102 -0.35 -9.32 12.39
C ASN A 102 -1.28 -8.15 12.75
N TYR A 103 -1.74 -8.10 14.01
CA TYR A 103 -2.50 -6.97 14.56
C TYR A 103 -1.72 -5.66 14.45
N ALA A 104 -0.49 -5.62 14.98
CA ALA A 104 0.34 -4.41 14.95
C ALA A 104 0.61 -3.93 13.51
N ALA A 105 0.95 -4.86 12.61
CA ALA A 105 1.17 -4.52 11.20
C ALA A 105 -0.10 -3.96 10.54
N ALA A 106 -1.27 -4.55 10.78
CA ALA A 106 -2.55 -4.07 10.26
C ALA A 106 -2.93 -2.70 10.83
N ARG A 107 -2.66 -2.47 12.13
CA ARG A 107 -2.84 -1.15 12.77
C ARG A 107 -2.02 -0.09 12.05
N LEU A 108 -0.73 -0.31 11.80
CA LEU A 108 0.11 0.65 11.06
C LEU A 108 -0.39 0.90 9.64
N MET A 109 -0.92 -0.13 8.95
CA MET A 109 -1.51 0.07 7.62
C MET A 109 -2.75 0.97 7.67
N SER A 110 -3.54 0.90 8.75
CA SER A 110 -4.74 1.74 8.92
C SER A 110 -4.45 3.13 9.50
N GLU A 111 -3.40 3.30 10.29
CA GLU A 111 -3.08 4.55 11.01
C GLU A 111 -2.18 5.48 10.22
N VAL A 112 -1.17 4.91 9.52
CA VAL A 112 -0.18 5.68 8.74
C VAL A 112 -0.10 5.25 7.28
N GLY A 113 -0.98 4.36 6.84
CA GLY A 113 -1.18 4.01 5.45
C GLY A 113 -0.03 3.24 4.80
N LEU A 114 0.73 2.43 5.54
CA LEU A 114 1.80 1.62 4.96
C LEU A 114 1.26 0.61 3.94
N ARG A 115 2.02 0.37 2.86
CA ARG A 115 1.79 -0.79 2.00
C ARG A 115 2.27 -2.06 2.72
N VAL A 116 1.64 -3.20 2.44
CA VAL A 116 2.05 -4.48 3.05
C VAL A 116 3.54 -4.80 2.81
N ASN A 117 4.04 -4.49 1.62
CA ASN A 117 5.47 -4.67 1.32
C ASN A 117 6.36 -3.67 2.08
N GLU A 118 5.91 -2.46 2.31
CA GLU A 118 6.63 -1.49 3.13
C GLU A 118 6.69 -1.98 4.58
N ALA A 119 5.55 -2.35 5.15
CA ALA A 119 5.47 -2.86 6.52
C ALA A 119 6.38 -4.08 6.74
N ARG A 120 6.34 -5.08 5.84
CA ARG A 120 7.19 -6.27 5.98
C ARG A 120 8.70 -5.99 5.92
N HIS A 121 9.12 -4.92 5.26
CA HIS A 121 10.54 -4.58 5.10
C HIS A 121 11.06 -3.61 6.17
N LEU A 122 10.23 -3.19 7.12
CA LEU A 122 10.70 -2.40 8.25
C LEU A 122 11.64 -3.22 9.14
N ASP A 123 12.70 -2.56 9.58
CA ASP A 123 13.60 -3.02 10.62
C ASP A 123 13.31 -2.28 11.94
N LEU A 124 13.75 -2.81 13.07
CA LEU A 124 13.67 -2.08 14.35
C LEU A 124 14.35 -0.71 14.28
N ALA A 125 15.49 -0.65 13.61
CA ALA A 125 16.27 0.58 13.40
C ALA A 125 15.55 1.63 12.56
N ASP A 126 14.49 1.27 11.83
CA ASP A 126 13.69 2.21 11.05
C ASP A 126 12.73 3.06 11.92
N ILE A 127 12.52 2.68 13.18
CA ILE A 127 11.74 3.47 14.13
C ILE A 127 12.63 4.58 14.68
N LYS A 128 12.28 5.82 14.37
CA LYS A 128 13.00 7.03 14.83
C LYS A 128 12.14 7.72 15.89
N TRP A 129 12.25 7.25 17.16
CA TRP A 129 11.42 7.71 18.25
C TRP A 129 11.55 9.22 18.54
N ASP A 130 12.76 9.74 18.40
CA ASP A 130 13.12 11.11 18.76
C ASP A 130 13.00 12.08 17.59
N LEU A 131 12.56 11.62 16.42
CA LEU A 131 12.48 12.45 15.23
C LEU A 131 11.12 13.14 15.11
N GLY A 132 11.10 14.44 15.36
CA GLY A 132 9.88 15.25 15.33
C GLY A 132 8.95 14.98 16.53
N ARG A 133 7.75 15.57 16.48
CA ARG A 133 6.82 15.56 17.63
C ARG A 133 6.27 14.17 17.97
N PHE A 134 6.11 13.30 16.97
CA PHE A 134 5.42 12.02 17.11
C PHE A 134 6.32 10.80 16.96
N GLY A 135 7.62 11.00 16.65
CA GLY A 135 8.47 9.97 16.08
C GLY A 135 8.16 9.73 14.60
N LYS A 136 9.04 9.02 13.89
CA LYS A 136 8.87 8.70 12.47
C LYS A 136 9.28 7.26 12.16
N LEU A 137 8.68 6.70 11.12
CA LEU A 137 9.14 5.48 10.47
C LEU A 137 9.92 5.82 9.20
N HIS A 138 11.11 5.27 9.07
CA HIS A 138 11.89 5.33 7.85
C HIS A 138 11.46 4.22 6.89
N VAL A 139 10.63 4.53 5.90
CA VAL A 139 10.19 3.59 4.88
C VAL A 139 11.18 3.60 3.73
N ARG A 140 12.10 2.64 3.71
CA ARG A 140 13.19 2.53 2.70
C ARG A 140 12.74 1.87 1.39
N HIS A 141 11.73 0.99 1.44
CA HIS A 141 11.30 0.18 0.31
C HIS A 141 9.96 0.63 -0.28
N GLY A 142 9.77 1.95 -0.45
CA GLY A 142 8.60 2.50 -1.13
C GLY A 142 8.60 2.15 -2.62
N LYS A 143 7.40 2.06 -3.22
CA LYS A 143 7.27 1.78 -4.66
C LYS A 143 7.86 2.93 -5.47
N GLY A 144 8.96 2.67 -6.17
CA GLY A 144 9.55 3.59 -7.13
C GLY A 144 8.72 3.71 -8.42
N ALA A 145 8.99 4.75 -9.20
CA ALA A 145 8.39 4.95 -10.52
C ALA A 145 9.38 4.51 -11.61
N ARG A 146 8.92 3.68 -12.56
CA ARG A 146 9.61 3.36 -13.82
C ARG A 146 11.13 3.15 -13.71
N GLY A 147 11.56 2.24 -12.83
CA GLY A 147 12.99 1.90 -12.74
C GLY A 147 13.87 2.83 -11.89
N SER A 148 13.30 3.83 -11.21
CA SER A 148 14.03 4.75 -10.32
C SER A 148 14.46 4.13 -8.98
N GLY A 149 14.30 2.82 -8.80
CA GLY A 149 14.56 2.16 -7.52
C GLY A 149 13.48 2.43 -6.45
N PRO A 150 13.66 1.91 -5.23
CA PRO A 150 12.75 2.15 -4.14
C PRO A 150 12.80 3.62 -3.70
N ARG A 151 11.63 4.22 -3.44
CA ARG A 151 11.54 5.59 -2.93
C ARG A 151 11.48 5.57 -1.41
N GLU A 152 12.44 6.24 -0.79
CA GLU A 152 12.47 6.41 0.66
C GLU A 152 11.58 7.57 1.12
N ARG A 153 11.03 7.45 2.32
CA ARG A 153 10.31 8.53 2.99
C ARG A 153 10.26 8.35 4.50
N MET A 154 10.04 9.45 5.20
CA MET A 154 9.78 9.48 6.63
C MET A 154 8.28 9.63 6.88
N VAL A 155 7.67 8.64 7.53
CA VAL A 155 6.25 8.63 7.85
C VAL A 155 6.07 8.96 9.33
N PRO A 156 5.34 10.04 9.70
CA PRO A 156 5.13 10.39 11.10
C PRO A 156 4.23 9.34 11.78
N LEU A 157 4.53 9.03 13.05
CA LEU A 157 3.77 8.09 13.88
C LEU A 157 2.52 8.77 14.47
N ILE A 158 1.67 9.28 13.58
CA ILE A 158 0.39 9.93 13.92
C ILE A 158 -0.68 8.89 14.30
N ASN A 159 -1.81 9.38 14.75
CA ASN A 159 -2.90 8.57 15.28
C ASN A 159 -2.38 7.74 16.47
N ASP A 160 -2.69 6.47 16.56
CA ASP A 160 -2.18 5.58 17.61
C ASP A 160 -0.94 4.76 17.20
N ALA A 161 -0.33 5.04 16.05
CA ALA A 161 0.78 4.25 15.49
C ALA A 161 1.98 4.16 16.45
N GLY A 162 2.33 5.28 17.10
CA GLY A 162 3.43 5.30 18.08
C GLY A 162 3.15 4.40 19.29
N ARG A 163 1.92 4.41 19.81
CA ARG A 163 1.50 3.55 20.94
C ARG A 163 1.49 2.08 20.54
N THR A 164 0.93 1.78 19.38
CA THR A 164 0.90 0.43 18.82
C THR A 164 2.31 -0.14 18.66
N LEU A 165 3.25 0.65 18.14
CA LEU A 165 4.63 0.23 17.98
C LEU A 165 5.36 0.04 19.31
N ARG A 166 5.21 0.96 20.27
CA ARG A 166 5.83 0.81 21.60
C ARG A 166 5.38 -0.51 22.24
N TRP A 167 4.07 -0.71 22.33
CA TRP A 167 3.53 -1.97 22.83
C TRP A 167 4.10 -3.19 22.11
N PHE A 168 4.14 -3.15 20.78
CA PHE A 168 4.63 -4.27 19.98
C PHE A 168 6.12 -4.57 20.25
N VAL A 169 6.94 -3.54 20.28
CA VAL A 169 8.40 -3.69 20.47
C VAL A 169 8.73 -4.11 21.91
N GLU A 170 8.06 -3.53 22.91
CA GLU A 170 8.33 -3.77 24.33
C GLU A 170 7.77 -5.11 24.81
N ASP A 171 6.54 -5.48 24.41
CA ASP A 171 5.82 -6.61 24.99
C ASP A 171 5.75 -7.85 24.09
N VAL A 172 5.91 -7.69 22.78
CA VAL A 172 5.64 -8.77 21.80
C VAL A 172 6.88 -9.21 21.05
N TRP A 173 7.70 -8.28 20.62
CA TRP A 173 8.77 -8.52 19.63
C TRP A 173 9.74 -9.61 20.10
N CYS A 174 10.09 -9.65 21.40
CA CYS A 174 11.01 -10.62 21.99
C CYS A 174 10.57 -12.08 21.81
N GLN A 175 9.27 -12.34 21.58
CA GLN A 175 8.75 -13.70 21.37
C GLN A 175 9.05 -14.22 19.94
N LEU A 176 9.34 -13.34 18.99
CA LEU A 176 9.55 -13.67 17.59
C LEU A 176 10.95 -13.25 17.09
N GLY A 177 11.48 -12.20 17.66
CA GLY A 177 12.79 -11.65 17.35
C GLY A 177 13.95 -12.49 17.86
N ASP A 178 15.14 -12.00 17.63
CA ASP A 178 16.39 -12.55 18.12
C ASP A 178 17.15 -11.46 18.92
N ASP A 179 18.09 -10.78 18.30
CA ASP A 179 18.87 -9.69 18.88
C ASP A 179 18.32 -8.34 18.38
N PRO A 180 17.77 -7.47 19.23
CA PRO A 180 17.28 -6.17 18.83
C PRO A 180 18.39 -5.21 18.35
N ALA A 181 19.64 -5.45 18.76
CA ALA A 181 20.81 -4.67 18.33
C ALA A 181 21.35 -5.13 16.96
N ARG A 182 20.89 -6.28 16.45
CA ARG A 182 21.34 -6.80 15.17
C ARG A 182 20.98 -5.86 14.01
N VAL A 183 21.97 -5.54 13.19
CA VAL A 183 21.73 -4.75 11.97
C VAL A 183 20.75 -5.51 11.07
N GLY A 184 19.68 -4.83 10.65
CA GLY A 184 18.63 -5.41 9.83
C GLY A 184 17.68 -6.36 10.57
N ALA A 185 17.62 -6.31 11.92
CA ALA A 185 16.61 -7.03 12.69
C ALA A 185 15.20 -6.65 12.23
N PRO A 186 14.39 -7.60 11.69
CA PRO A 186 13.07 -7.27 11.18
C PRO A 186 12.15 -6.75 12.28
N LEU A 187 11.41 -5.68 12.02
CA LEU A 187 10.35 -5.25 12.93
C LEU A 187 9.25 -6.32 13.04
N PHE A 188 8.83 -6.88 11.92
CA PHE A 188 7.83 -7.95 11.90
C PHE A 188 8.48 -9.28 11.53
N CYS A 189 8.82 -10.04 12.57
CA CYS A 189 9.47 -11.34 12.43
C CYS A 189 8.47 -12.45 12.08
N SER A 190 8.95 -13.46 11.36
CA SER A 190 8.27 -14.73 11.13
C SER A 190 8.49 -15.68 12.31
N GLU A 191 7.65 -16.71 12.46
CA GLU A 191 7.95 -17.88 13.30
C GLU A 191 9.09 -18.73 12.73
N ARG A 192 9.38 -18.59 11.43
CA ARG A 192 10.51 -19.29 10.78
C ARG A 192 11.80 -18.54 11.05
N ARG A 193 12.91 -19.27 11.07
CA ARG A 193 14.25 -18.72 11.13
C ARG A 193 14.93 -18.80 9.76
N ASN A 194 15.89 -17.91 9.54
CA ASN A 194 16.82 -18.00 8.41
C ASN A 194 17.77 -19.21 8.61
N ALA A 195 18.52 -19.56 7.56
CA ALA A 195 19.48 -20.67 7.64
C ALA A 195 20.59 -20.46 8.68
N ASP A 196 20.91 -19.20 9.00
CA ASP A 196 21.86 -18.80 10.04
C ASP A 196 21.25 -18.74 11.46
N GLY A 197 20.01 -19.16 11.64
CA GLY A 197 19.27 -19.13 12.90
C GLY A 197 18.67 -17.78 13.27
N THR A 198 18.93 -16.72 12.52
CA THR A 198 18.38 -15.39 12.79
C THR A 198 16.87 -15.31 12.52
N ALA A 199 16.20 -14.31 13.12
CA ALA A 199 14.78 -14.08 12.87
C ALA A 199 14.52 -13.72 11.39
N ALA A 200 13.69 -14.52 10.74
CA ALA A 200 13.27 -14.26 9.36
C ALA A 200 12.16 -13.21 9.33
N ARG A 201 12.08 -12.50 8.21
CA ARG A 201 11.04 -11.50 7.94
C ARG A 201 9.70 -12.17 7.64
N VAL A 202 8.60 -11.62 8.14
CA VAL A 202 7.25 -12.11 7.80
C VAL A 202 6.96 -11.96 6.32
N SER A 203 6.18 -12.88 5.74
CA SER A 203 5.74 -12.75 4.36
C SER A 203 4.53 -11.82 4.22
N SER A 204 4.36 -11.20 3.04
CA SER A 204 3.16 -10.40 2.74
C SER A 204 1.89 -11.23 2.78
N GLU A 205 1.97 -12.50 2.41
CA GLU A 205 0.87 -13.46 2.41
C GLU A 205 0.39 -13.72 3.84
N THR A 206 1.31 -13.92 4.79
CA THR A 206 0.99 -14.11 6.22
C THR A 206 0.26 -12.88 6.78
N LEU A 207 0.72 -11.68 6.46
CA LEU A 207 0.04 -10.44 6.90
C LEU A 207 -1.35 -10.28 6.28
N ARG A 208 -1.50 -10.62 4.99
CA ARG A 208 -2.81 -10.59 4.31
C ARG A 208 -3.77 -11.63 4.90
N ALA A 209 -3.31 -12.86 5.09
CA ALA A 209 -4.11 -13.92 5.67
C ALA A 209 -4.59 -13.56 7.08
N GLY A 210 -3.70 -13.07 7.95
CA GLY A 210 -4.06 -12.66 9.30
C GLY A 210 -5.09 -11.51 9.33
N LEU A 211 -4.98 -10.54 8.42
CA LEU A 211 -5.99 -9.48 8.28
C LEU A 211 -7.33 -10.04 7.79
N ALA A 212 -7.33 -10.92 6.79
CA ALA A 212 -8.54 -11.52 6.26
C ALA A 212 -9.28 -12.39 7.30
N GLU A 213 -8.53 -13.18 8.08
CA GLU A 213 -9.07 -13.98 9.18
C GLU A 213 -9.69 -13.12 10.28
N ALA A 214 -9.01 -12.04 10.69
CA ALA A 214 -9.55 -11.11 11.69
C ALA A 214 -10.82 -10.40 11.16
N ALA A 215 -10.81 -9.99 9.89
CA ALA A 215 -11.98 -9.37 9.26
C ALA A 215 -13.18 -10.34 9.20
N ALA A 216 -12.96 -11.60 8.85
CA ALA A 216 -14.01 -12.60 8.83
C ALA A 216 -14.67 -12.82 10.21
N ARG A 217 -13.91 -12.68 11.30
CA ARG A 217 -14.43 -12.82 12.67
C ARG A 217 -15.07 -11.56 13.21
N HIS A 218 -14.48 -10.39 12.97
CA HIS A 218 -14.87 -9.15 13.66
C HIS A 218 -15.58 -8.12 12.77
N LEU A 219 -15.66 -8.39 11.46
CA LEU A 219 -16.34 -7.54 10.48
C LEU A 219 -17.09 -8.40 9.43
N PRO A 220 -17.89 -9.39 9.85
CA PRO A 220 -18.55 -10.33 8.93
C PRO A 220 -19.54 -9.66 7.97
N GLU A 221 -20.06 -8.49 8.33
CA GLU A 221 -20.96 -7.70 7.49
C GLU A 221 -20.23 -7.01 6.31
N TRP A 222 -18.92 -7.01 6.28
CA TRP A 222 -18.18 -6.42 5.18
C TRP A 222 -18.19 -7.37 3.97
N PRO A 223 -18.80 -6.97 2.82
CA PRO A 223 -19.09 -7.88 1.72
C PRO A 223 -17.88 -8.27 0.87
N GLU A 224 -16.79 -7.54 1.01
CA GLU A 224 -15.57 -7.77 0.24
C GLU A 224 -14.44 -8.27 1.17
N SER A 225 -13.42 -8.91 0.60
CA SER A 225 -12.23 -9.25 1.35
C SER A 225 -11.50 -7.97 1.82
N LEU A 226 -11.31 -7.83 3.14
CA LEU A 226 -10.55 -6.73 3.70
C LEU A 226 -9.05 -6.97 3.43
N THR A 227 -8.46 -6.10 2.65
CA THR A 227 -7.06 -6.20 2.24
C THR A 227 -6.22 -5.05 2.83
N PRO A 228 -4.89 -5.20 2.92
CA PRO A 228 -4.00 -4.10 3.29
C PRO A 228 -4.21 -2.83 2.47
N HIS A 229 -4.62 -2.98 1.22
CA HIS A 229 -4.90 -1.85 0.34
C HIS A 229 -6.15 -1.08 0.76
N VAL A 230 -7.19 -1.79 1.22
CA VAL A 230 -8.41 -1.17 1.76
C VAL A 230 -8.11 -0.41 3.06
N LEU A 231 -7.26 -0.94 3.96
CA LEU A 231 -6.82 -0.22 5.16
C LEU A 231 -6.07 1.07 4.81
N ARG A 232 -5.25 1.04 3.77
CA ARG A 232 -4.54 2.24 3.31
C ARG A 232 -5.50 3.25 2.66
N HIS A 233 -6.56 2.81 1.94
CA HIS A 233 -7.64 3.68 1.47
C HIS A 233 -8.37 4.33 2.65
N PHE A 234 -8.69 3.54 3.67
CA PHE A 234 -9.28 4.02 4.90
C PHE A 234 -8.40 5.11 5.52
N CYS A 235 -7.11 4.85 5.74
CA CYS A 235 -6.16 5.85 6.26
C CYS A 235 -6.19 7.16 5.47
N ALA A 236 -6.12 7.09 4.13
CA ALA A 236 -6.15 8.27 3.28
C ALA A 236 -7.43 9.09 3.47
N SER A 237 -8.59 8.40 3.54
CA SER A 237 -9.89 9.05 3.72
C SER A 237 -10.02 9.68 5.09
N GLU A 238 -9.55 9.01 6.16
CA GLU A 238 -9.57 9.55 7.53
C GLU A 238 -8.66 10.78 7.67
N LEU A 239 -7.44 10.73 7.11
CA LEU A 239 -6.53 11.87 7.11
C LEU A 239 -7.13 13.08 6.40
N TYR A 240 -7.79 12.84 5.27
CA TYR A 240 -8.47 13.90 4.52
C TYR A 240 -9.67 14.48 5.27
N SER A 241 -10.52 13.62 5.83
CA SER A 241 -11.67 14.02 6.65
C SER A 241 -11.24 14.73 7.92
N GLY A 242 -10.07 14.39 8.46
CA GLY A 242 -9.44 15.09 9.59
C GLY A 242 -8.79 16.44 9.22
N GLY A 243 -8.90 16.88 7.95
CA GLY A 243 -8.42 18.19 7.49
C GLY A 243 -6.96 18.24 7.04
N MET A 244 -6.29 17.08 6.89
CA MET A 244 -4.95 17.06 6.32
C MET A 244 -5.02 17.38 4.82
N ASP A 245 -4.14 18.27 4.34
CA ASP A 245 -4.12 18.63 2.92
C ASP A 245 -3.62 17.48 2.02
N LEU A 246 -3.99 17.53 0.74
CA LEU A 246 -3.70 16.48 -0.22
C LEU A 246 -2.20 16.22 -0.44
N ILE A 247 -1.37 17.24 -0.32
CA ILE A 247 0.08 17.14 -0.52
C ILE A 247 0.70 16.42 0.69
N ALA A 248 0.29 16.77 1.90
CA ALA A 248 0.72 16.10 3.13
C ALA A 248 0.29 14.62 3.14
N ILE A 249 -0.94 14.32 2.69
CA ILE A 249 -1.40 12.93 2.51
C ILE A 249 -0.57 12.20 1.46
N GLN A 250 -0.30 12.84 0.32
CA GLN A 250 0.54 12.28 -0.74
C GLN A 250 1.93 11.91 -0.24
N GLU A 251 2.57 12.81 0.50
CA GLU A 251 3.90 12.59 1.09
C GLU A 251 3.87 11.45 2.12
N THR A 252 2.91 11.47 3.05
CA THR A 252 2.73 10.42 4.06
C THR A 252 2.56 9.06 3.42
N LEU A 253 1.73 8.96 2.40
CA LEU A 253 1.47 7.72 1.68
C LEU A 253 2.59 7.36 0.67
N GLY A 254 3.40 8.31 0.23
CA GLY A 254 4.42 8.10 -0.80
C GLY A 254 3.81 7.79 -2.17
N HIS A 255 2.84 8.60 -2.59
CA HIS A 255 2.31 8.55 -3.95
C HIS A 255 3.15 9.44 -4.87
N ALA A 256 3.53 8.92 -6.04
CA ALA A 256 4.30 9.69 -7.02
C ALA A 256 3.47 10.84 -7.63
N TRP A 257 2.14 10.68 -7.66
CA TRP A 257 1.21 11.63 -8.30
C TRP A 257 0.01 11.89 -7.40
N VAL A 258 -0.41 13.16 -7.30
CA VAL A 258 -1.61 13.58 -6.55
C VAL A 258 -2.86 12.86 -7.06
N ALA A 259 -2.99 12.65 -8.37
CA ALA A 259 -4.07 11.88 -8.96
C ALA A 259 -4.22 10.46 -8.36
N THR A 260 -3.10 9.85 -7.94
CA THR A 260 -3.16 8.57 -7.23
C THR A 260 -3.79 8.74 -5.84
N THR A 261 -3.47 9.82 -5.13
CA THR A 261 -4.06 10.14 -3.81
C THR A 261 -5.56 10.40 -3.94
N MET A 262 -5.98 11.11 -4.97
CA MET A 262 -7.40 11.39 -5.25
C MET A 262 -8.24 10.12 -5.43
N ASN A 263 -7.68 9.06 -6.01
CA ASN A 263 -8.37 7.76 -6.15
C ASN A 263 -8.61 7.04 -4.81
N TYR A 264 -7.92 7.46 -3.74
CA TYR A 264 -8.03 6.87 -2.39
C TYR A 264 -8.96 7.67 -1.48
N ILE A 265 -9.34 8.88 -1.87
CA ILE A 265 -10.15 9.76 -1.05
C ILE A 265 -11.59 9.67 -1.51
N HIS A 266 -12.45 9.20 -0.61
CA HIS A 266 -13.89 9.27 -0.81
C HIS A 266 -14.38 10.63 -0.30
N VAL A 267 -14.74 11.52 -1.23
CA VAL A 267 -15.26 12.84 -0.89
C VAL A 267 -16.76 12.73 -0.62
N HIS A 268 -17.20 13.02 0.59
CA HIS A 268 -18.62 13.16 0.92
C HIS A 268 -19.22 14.35 0.13
N ARG A 269 -20.51 14.27 -0.21
CA ARG A 269 -21.20 15.32 -0.97
C ARG A 269 -21.19 16.68 -0.26
N THR A 270 -21.16 16.69 1.09
CA THR A 270 -21.10 17.89 1.92
C THR A 270 -19.70 18.48 2.03
N HIS A 271 -18.66 17.80 1.52
CA HIS A 271 -17.28 18.22 1.73
C HIS A 271 -16.97 19.62 1.21
N VAL A 272 -17.57 20.05 0.10
CA VAL A 272 -17.36 21.39 -0.47
C VAL A 272 -17.94 22.46 0.46
N GLU A 273 -19.12 22.21 1.01
CA GLU A 273 -19.80 23.11 1.93
C GLU A 273 -19.05 23.17 3.27
N ASP A 274 -18.66 22.02 3.81
CA ASP A 274 -17.90 21.92 5.06
C ASP A 274 -16.53 22.61 4.94
N ALA A 275 -15.83 22.43 3.82
CA ALA A 275 -14.54 23.07 3.55
C ALA A 275 -14.68 24.59 3.43
N TRP A 276 -15.78 25.08 2.84
CA TRP A 276 -16.07 26.50 2.74
C TRP A 276 -16.36 27.10 4.12
N LEU A 277 -17.22 26.47 4.93
CA LEU A 277 -17.52 26.89 6.31
C LEU A 277 -16.25 26.95 7.17
N ALA A 278 -15.44 25.89 7.15
CA ALA A 278 -14.17 25.85 7.85
C ALA A 278 -13.18 26.92 7.36
N GLY A 279 -13.26 27.32 6.10
CA GLY A 279 -12.50 28.45 5.53
C GLY A 279 -12.96 29.80 6.12
N GLN A 280 -14.26 30.00 6.22
CA GLN A 280 -14.86 31.20 6.83
C GLN A 280 -14.49 31.33 8.30
N ASP A 281 -14.58 30.26 9.08
CA ASP A 281 -14.20 30.24 10.50
C ASP A 281 -12.73 30.62 10.71
N ARG A 282 -11.82 30.08 9.89
CA ARG A 282 -10.39 30.44 9.92
C ARG A 282 -10.17 31.90 9.58
N ALA A 283 -10.89 32.45 8.60
CA ALA A 283 -10.82 33.86 8.25
C ALA A 283 -11.32 34.75 9.40
N ALA A 284 -12.46 34.40 9.99
CA ALA A 284 -13.02 35.12 11.14
C ALA A 284 -12.10 35.11 12.38
N GLN A 285 -11.46 33.97 12.66
CA GLN A 285 -10.49 33.85 13.75
C GLN A 285 -9.25 34.71 13.53
N ARG A 286 -8.76 34.83 12.29
CA ARG A 286 -7.63 35.72 11.95
C ARG A 286 -7.99 37.17 12.14
N LEU A 287 -9.18 37.59 11.72
CA LEU A 287 -9.66 38.96 11.89
C LEU A 287 -9.81 39.35 13.38
N LYS A 288 -10.37 38.43 14.20
CA LYS A 288 -10.42 38.60 15.66
C LYS A 288 -9.04 38.75 16.29
N GLY A 289 -8.05 37.96 15.81
CA GLY A 289 -6.65 38.07 16.28
C GLY A 289 -5.95 39.38 15.90
N LEU A 290 -6.47 40.09 14.91
CA LEU A 290 -5.98 41.40 14.47
C LEU A 290 -6.74 42.59 15.13
N GLY A 291 -7.71 42.29 16.01
CA GLY A 291 -8.48 43.33 16.71
C GLY A 291 -9.49 44.08 15.83
N ILE A 292 -9.89 43.45 14.70
CA ILE A 292 -10.90 43.96 13.78
C ILE A 292 -12.20 43.18 13.95
#